data_bf668d6664bd41f18b254feade998c11
#
_entry.id   bf668d6664bd41f18b254feade998c11
#
_cell.length_a   1.000
_cell.length_b   1.000
_cell.length_c   1.000
_cell.angle_alpha   90.00
_cell.angle_beta   90.00
_cell.angle_gamma   90.00
#
_symmetry.space_group_name_H-M   'P 1'
#
loop_
_entity.id
_entity.type
_entity.pdbx_description
1 polymer ?
#
loop_
_entity_poly.entity_id
_entity_poly.type
_entity_poly.pdbx_seq_one_letter_code
_entity_poly.pdbx_strand_id
1 'polypeptide(L)'
;MKKRYSLPIWFITALAIALIVLHIALPGLIRDYLNKQLADMGDYRGHISDIDLALWRGAYQINELTISKVNGKVPVPLLNAPVIDLSVSWRALWKNRSIVAVVEFQRPALTFVDGGNATNSQTGEGVDWRAQLRGLLPIHLNELRVTNGTLAFRNFTVQPPVDLKATNVNAQLQNLSNVTDSSTPRPAKLNATADVLGQAPLMLKAELDPLGNLDDFDLQLRITDIQLKQLNSFTRAYANFDFNKGDADFVMELAARKGQLNGYAKPILRQVDIFDWKQDVANKDKNLIAGLWEAVVGSGGFVLKNQRQDQLASRIEISGDLNAYDISRWQAFKAILRNAFVKAFNSQFDGNKR
;
A
#
# COMPACT_ATOMS: atom_id res chain seq x y z
N MET A 1 -64.98 22.41 0.65
CA MET A 1 -64.33 22.34 1.98
C MET A 1 -63.14 21.39 1.90
N LYS A 2 -61.91 21.88 1.90
CA LYS A 2 -60.68 21.05 1.96
C LYS A 2 -60.48 20.58 3.40
N LYS A 3 -60.66 19.29 3.68
CA LYS A 3 -60.33 18.67 4.96
C LYS A 3 -58.81 18.82 5.14
N ARG A 4 -58.38 19.76 5.99
CA ARG A 4 -56.98 19.83 6.48
C ARG A 4 -56.79 18.63 7.42
N TYR A 5 -56.08 17.59 6.99
CA TYR A 5 -55.62 16.53 7.86
C TYR A 5 -54.53 17.12 8.75
N SER A 6 -54.85 17.59 9.93
CA SER A 6 -53.88 17.91 10.96
C SER A 6 -53.44 16.57 11.58
N LEU A 7 -52.20 16.14 11.35
CA LEU A 7 -51.63 15.03 12.10
C LEU A 7 -51.68 15.37 13.59
N PRO A 8 -52.19 14.50 14.45
CA PRO A 8 -52.30 14.79 15.87
C PRO A 8 -50.90 15.01 16.47
N ILE A 9 -50.78 16.00 17.35
CA ILE A 9 -49.53 16.43 17.97
C ILE A 9 -48.80 15.26 18.64
N TRP A 10 -49.54 14.33 19.26
CA TRP A 10 -48.95 13.16 19.90
C TRP A 10 -48.21 12.24 18.90
N PHE A 11 -48.67 12.13 17.64
CA PHE A 11 -47.99 11.37 16.60
C PHE A 11 -46.68 12.01 16.20
N ILE A 12 -46.64 13.34 16.06
CA ILE A 12 -45.42 14.09 15.77
C ILE A 12 -44.42 13.96 16.93
N THR A 13 -44.92 14.05 18.16
CA THR A 13 -44.08 13.88 19.36
C THR A 13 -43.50 12.45 19.45
N ALA A 14 -44.32 11.45 19.23
CA ALA A 14 -43.89 10.04 19.23
C ALA A 14 -42.86 9.77 18.13
N LEU A 15 -43.05 10.32 16.93
CA LEU A 15 -42.10 10.23 15.83
C LEU A 15 -40.78 10.91 16.19
N ALA A 16 -40.81 12.12 16.77
CA ALA A 16 -39.64 12.82 17.21
C ALA A 16 -38.84 12.04 18.26
N ILE A 17 -39.53 11.47 19.26
CA ILE A 17 -38.89 10.62 20.27
C ILE A 17 -38.30 9.38 19.63
N ALA A 18 -38.98 8.71 18.72
CA ALA A 18 -38.48 7.53 18.01
C ALA A 18 -37.20 7.87 17.19
N LEU A 19 -37.19 9.02 16.52
CA LEU A 19 -35.99 9.49 15.76
C LEU A 19 -34.82 9.80 16.69
N ILE A 20 -35.08 10.40 17.87
CA ILE A 20 -34.05 10.65 18.87
C ILE A 20 -33.48 9.33 19.42
N VAL A 21 -34.33 8.40 19.80
CA VAL A 21 -33.90 7.08 20.29
C VAL A 21 -33.11 6.33 19.23
N LEU A 22 -33.56 6.35 17.98
CA LEU A 22 -32.86 5.75 16.86
C LEU A 22 -31.49 6.40 16.65
N HIS A 23 -31.44 7.73 16.69
CA HIS A 23 -30.16 8.48 16.52
C HIS A 23 -29.15 8.13 17.61
N ILE A 24 -29.58 7.94 18.85
CA ILE A 24 -28.69 7.57 19.97
C ILE A 24 -28.29 6.09 19.92
N ALA A 25 -29.19 5.20 19.54
CA ALA A 25 -28.92 3.75 19.55
C ALA A 25 -28.18 3.25 18.31
N LEU A 26 -28.39 3.90 17.14
CA LEU A 26 -27.87 3.43 15.85
C LEU A 26 -26.35 3.36 15.76
N PRO A 27 -25.55 4.33 16.30
CA PRO A 27 -24.09 4.24 16.28
C PRO A 27 -23.58 2.97 16.96
N GLY A 28 -24.10 2.66 18.16
CA GLY A 28 -23.73 1.45 18.90
C GLY A 28 -24.06 0.17 18.14
N LEU A 29 -25.25 0.10 17.54
CA LEU A 29 -25.67 -1.07 16.75
C LEU A 29 -24.77 -1.28 15.53
N ILE A 30 -24.43 -0.21 14.81
CA ILE A 30 -23.53 -0.28 13.64
C ILE A 30 -22.13 -0.68 14.09
N ARG A 31 -21.59 -0.07 15.14
CA ARG A 31 -20.29 -0.41 15.71
C ARG A 31 -20.23 -1.89 16.09
N ASP A 32 -21.22 -2.41 16.80
CA ASP A 32 -21.23 -3.79 17.25
C ASP A 32 -21.36 -4.77 16.07
N TYR A 33 -22.16 -4.41 15.06
CA TYR A 33 -22.25 -5.16 13.81
C TYR A 33 -20.89 -5.22 13.08
N LEU A 34 -20.22 -4.06 12.89
CA LEU A 34 -18.94 -3.99 12.21
C LEU A 34 -17.85 -4.71 13.01
N ASN A 35 -17.82 -4.57 14.35
CA ASN A 35 -16.89 -5.30 15.22
C ASN A 35 -17.10 -6.81 15.11
N LYS A 36 -18.34 -7.29 14.98
CA LYS A 36 -18.61 -8.70 14.75
C LYS A 36 -18.05 -9.19 13.41
N GLN A 37 -18.15 -8.40 12.35
CA GLN A 37 -17.56 -8.74 11.04
C GLN A 37 -16.04 -8.74 11.08
N LEU A 38 -15.44 -7.80 11.82
CA LEU A 38 -13.99 -7.62 11.95
C LEU A 38 -13.36 -8.60 12.96
N ALA A 39 -14.16 -9.29 13.79
CA ALA A 39 -13.66 -10.18 14.84
C ALA A 39 -12.95 -11.42 14.28
N ASP A 40 -13.34 -11.87 13.10
CA ASP A 40 -12.78 -13.05 12.43
C ASP A 40 -12.45 -12.73 10.97
N MET A 41 -11.22 -12.33 10.74
CA MET A 41 -10.66 -12.02 9.42
C MET A 41 -9.51 -12.98 9.08
N GLY A 42 -9.62 -14.25 9.48
CA GLY A 42 -8.56 -15.23 9.32
C GLY A 42 -7.40 -14.97 10.29
N ASP A 43 -6.20 -14.67 9.77
CA ASP A 43 -5.02 -14.41 10.59
C ASP A 43 -5.08 -13.06 11.33
N TYR A 44 -6.11 -12.24 11.11
CA TYR A 44 -6.24 -10.90 11.66
C TYR A 44 -7.56 -10.70 12.39
N ARG A 45 -7.57 -9.71 13.27
CA ARG A 45 -8.74 -9.22 13.96
C ARG A 45 -8.78 -7.71 13.88
N GLY A 46 -9.95 -7.15 13.52
CA GLY A 46 -10.19 -5.73 13.56
C GLY A 46 -11.04 -5.34 14.76
N HIS A 47 -10.91 -4.07 15.15
CA HIS A 47 -11.72 -3.44 16.19
C HIS A 47 -11.94 -1.96 15.86
N ILE A 48 -13.17 -1.50 16.09
CA ILE A 48 -13.60 -0.10 15.99
C ILE A 48 -14.02 0.36 17.37
N SER A 49 -13.49 1.47 17.85
CA SER A 49 -13.83 2.02 19.17
C SER A 49 -15.18 2.69 19.17
N ASP A 50 -15.47 3.53 18.18
CA ASP A 50 -16.71 4.30 18.14
C ASP A 50 -17.13 4.68 16.72
N ILE A 51 -18.44 5.07 16.58
CA ILE A 51 -19.02 5.55 15.32
C ILE A 51 -19.85 6.80 15.60
N ASP A 52 -19.53 7.87 14.86
CA ASP A 52 -20.31 9.11 14.85
C ASP A 52 -21.18 9.18 13.60
N LEU A 53 -22.49 9.41 13.80
CA LEU A 53 -23.43 9.52 12.71
C LEU A 53 -23.83 10.96 12.46
N ALA A 54 -23.60 11.45 11.24
CA ALA A 54 -24.09 12.73 10.75
C ALA A 54 -25.14 12.52 9.64
N LEU A 55 -26.27 11.87 10.00
CA LEU A 55 -27.32 11.45 9.05
C LEU A 55 -27.83 12.59 8.18
N TRP A 56 -27.92 13.81 8.72
CA TRP A 56 -28.34 14.99 7.98
C TRP A 56 -27.35 15.42 6.88
N ARG A 57 -26.06 15.05 6.99
CA ARG A 57 -25.06 15.23 5.94
C ARG A 57 -24.90 13.98 5.07
N GLY A 58 -25.54 12.87 5.39
CA GLY A 58 -25.32 11.59 4.75
C GLY A 58 -23.92 11.06 5.00
N ALA A 59 -23.38 11.31 6.19
CA ALA A 59 -22.02 10.92 6.56
C ALA A 59 -22.02 10.15 7.88
N TYR A 60 -21.05 9.25 8.01
CA TYR A 60 -20.69 8.67 9.29
C TYR A 60 -19.18 8.58 9.40
N GLN A 61 -18.69 8.67 10.61
CA GLN A 61 -17.26 8.61 10.91
C GLN A 61 -16.99 7.39 11.78
N ILE A 62 -15.98 6.63 11.41
CA ILE A 62 -15.44 5.53 12.22
C ILE A 62 -14.22 6.07 12.96
N ASN A 63 -14.22 5.90 14.27
CA ASN A 63 -13.13 6.30 15.13
C ASN A 63 -12.31 5.07 15.56
N GLU A 64 -10.99 5.18 15.39
CA GLU A 64 -9.98 4.21 15.86
C GLU A 64 -10.22 2.78 15.34
N LEU A 65 -10.23 2.60 14.01
CA LEU A 65 -10.11 1.26 13.44
C LEU A 65 -8.69 0.75 13.63
N THR A 66 -8.57 -0.40 14.31
CA THR A 66 -7.30 -1.12 14.48
C THR A 66 -7.44 -2.53 13.91
N ILE A 67 -6.48 -2.97 13.10
CA ILE A 67 -6.39 -4.35 12.60
C ILE A 67 -5.06 -4.92 13.05
N SER A 68 -5.11 -6.03 13.82
CA SER A 68 -3.93 -6.67 14.39
C SER A 68 -3.87 -8.14 14.03
N LYS A 69 -2.67 -8.69 13.92
CA LYS A 69 -2.48 -10.13 13.74
C LYS A 69 -2.86 -10.88 15.01
N VAL A 70 -3.64 -11.96 14.87
CA VAL A 70 -4.13 -12.74 16.00
C VAL A 70 -3.03 -13.68 16.52
N ASN A 71 -2.30 -14.30 15.59
CA ASN A 71 -1.27 -15.28 15.87
C ASN A 71 0.12 -14.64 15.78
N GLY A 72 1.02 -15.04 16.68
CA GLY A 72 2.42 -14.59 16.66
C GLY A 72 2.72 -13.45 17.62
N LYS A 73 3.96 -12.97 17.54
CA LYS A 73 4.52 -11.97 18.46
C LYS A 73 4.78 -10.65 17.72
N VAL A 74 3.80 -10.19 16.95
CA VAL A 74 3.92 -8.89 16.27
C VAL A 74 3.45 -7.78 17.22
N PRO A 75 4.35 -6.86 17.62
CA PRO A 75 4.05 -5.89 18.67
C PRO A 75 3.27 -4.66 18.20
N VAL A 76 2.94 -4.58 16.91
CA VAL A 76 2.28 -3.43 16.29
C VAL A 76 1.11 -3.87 15.43
N PRO A 77 0.04 -3.08 15.32
CA PRO A 77 -1.07 -3.39 14.41
C PRO A 77 -0.63 -3.33 12.94
N LEU A 78 -1.30 -4.10 12.07
CA LEU A 78 -1.17 -3.99 10.62
C LEU A 78 -1.70 -2.63 10.15
N LEU A 79 -2.91 -2.28 10.58
CA LEU A 79 -3.55 -1.01 10.27
C LEU A 79 -4.01 -0.34 11.57
N ASN A 80 -3.68 0.93 11.68
CA ASN A 80 -4.30 1.85 12.65
C ASN A 80 -4.85 3.04 11.86
N ALA A 81 -6.15 3.24 11.89
CA ALA A 81 -6.81 4.37 11.25
C ALA A 81 -7.60 5.15 12.30
N PRO A 82 -7.04 6.27 12.79
CA PRO A 82 -7.67 7.07 13.84
C PRO A 82 -9.04 7.60 13.44
N VAL A 83 -9.19 7.99 12.17
CA VAL A 83 -10.46 8.51 11.65
C VAL A 83 -10.67 8.00 10.23
N ILE A 84 -11.85 7.46 9.98
CA ILE A 84 -12.34 7.13 8.64
C ILE A 84 -13.67 7.85 8.44
N ASP A 85 -13.71 8.80 7.51
CA ASP A 85 -14.92 9.53 7.16
C ASP A 85 -15.57 8.89 5.94
N LEU A 86 -16.83 8.51 6.06
CA LEU A 86 -17.63 8.02 4.95
C LEU A 86 -18.72 9.03 4.66
N SER A 87 -18.70 9.58 3.47
CA SER A 87 -19.70 10.58 3.03
C SER A 87 -20.41 10.13 1.77
N VAL A 88 -21.72 10.36 1.72
CA VAL A 88 -22.59 10.09 0.58
C VAL A 88 -23.11 11.40 0.03
N SER A 89 -22.99 11.60 -1.28
CA SER A 89 -23.52 12.78 -1.94
C SER A 89 -25.04 12.72 -2.11
N TRP A 90 -25.81 13.37 -1.22
CA TRP A 90 -27.25 13.53 -1.36
C TRP A 90 -27.65 14.16 -2.71
N ARG A 91 -26.82 15.07 -3.24
CA ARG A 91 -27.08 15.72 -4.54
C ARG A 91 -27.03 14.70 -5.69
N ALA A 92 -26.07 13.78 -5.67
CA ALA A 92 -25.95 12.72 -6.66
C ALA A 92 -27.16 11.75 -6.55
N LEU A 93 -27.59 11.43 -5.35
CA LEU A 93 -28.76 10.60 -5.11
C LEU A 93 -30.05 11.22 -5.68
N TRP A 94 -30.27 12.53 -5.45
CA TRP A 94 -31.50 13.21 -5.89
C TRP A 94 -31.48 13.54 -7.41
N LYS A 95 -30.34 13.91 -8.00
CA LYS A 95 -30.25 14.28 -9.41
C LYS A 95 -30.04 13.09 -10.33
N ASN A 96 -29.15 12.18 -9.97
CA ASN A 96 -28.66 11.11 -10.85
C ASN A 96 -29.14 9.73 -10.45
N ARG A 97 -29.89 9.59 -9.36
CA ARG A 97 -30.29 8.31 -8.73
C ARG A 97 -29.09 7.37 -8.50
N SER A 98 -27.90 7.94 -8.36
CA SER A 98 -26.66 7.21 -8.09
C SER A 98 -26.15 7.54 -6.68
N ILE A 99 -25.71 6.51 -5.97
CA ILE A 99 -25.09 6.69 -4.66
C ILE A 99 -23.59 6.87 -4.94
N VAL A 100 -23.09 8.07 -4.68
CA VAL A 100 -21.66 8.37 -4.76
C VAL A 100 -21.12 8.43 -3.34
N ALA A 101 -20.34 7.46 -2.98
CA ALA A 101 -19.67 7.41 -1.67
C ALA A 101 -18.19 7.74 -1.81
N VAL A 102 -17.71 8.54 -0.87
CA VAL A 102 -16.29 8.85 -0.67
C VAL A 102 -15.90 8.32 0.70
N VAL A 103 -14.80 7.58 0.74
CA VAL A 103 -14.18 7.12 2.00
C VAL A 103 -12.83 7.81 2.14
N GLU A 104 -12.64 8.52 3.24
CA GLU A 104 -11.38 9.20 3.55
C GLU A 104 -10.77 8.65 4.83
N PHE A 105 -9.56 8.14 4.72
CA PHE A 105 -8.72 7.75 5.84
C PHE A 105 -7.83 8.92 6.24
N GLN A 106 -7.99 9.42 7.44
CA GLN A 106 -7.19 10.50 7.98
C GLN A 106 -6.09 9.94 8.89
N ARG A 107 -4.84 10.20 8.52
CA ARG A 107 -3.63 9.78 9.24
C ARG A 107 -3.56 8.26 9.51
N PRO A 108 -3.93 7.39 8.57
CA PRO A 108 -3.79 5.96 8.78
C PRO A 108 -2.32 5.58 8.85
N ALA A 109 -2.02 4.57 9.66
CA ALA A 109 -0.71 3.92 9.70
C ALA A 109 -0.86 2.46 9.29
N LEU A 110 -0.22 2.07 8.18
CA LEU A 110 -0.13 0.71 7.70
C LEU A 110 1.29 0.19 7.94
N THR A 111 1.44 -0.89 8.72
CA THR A 111 2.75 -1.40 9.12
C THR A 111 2.91 -2.86 8.69
N PHE A 112 3.86 -3.12 7.82
CA PHE A 112 4.34 -4.45 7.49
C PHE A 112 5.50 -4.85 8.40
N VAL A 113 5.53 -6.10 8.83
CA VAL A 113 6.59 -6.63 9.71
C VAL A 113 7.15 -7.90 9.09
N ASP A 114 8.48 -7.95 8.95
CA ASP A 114 9.25 -9.16 8.68
C ASP A 114 9.75 -9.72 10.02
N GLY A 115 9.19 -10.84 10.44
CA GLY A 115 9.59 -11.56 11.68
C GLY A 115 10.43 -12.79 11.40
N GLY A 116 10.95 -12.96 10.18
CA GLY A 116 11.78 -14.09 9.78
C GLY A 116 11.01 -15.40 9.51
N ASN A 117 9.74 -15.47 9.86
CA ASN A 117 8.85 -16.59 9.55
C ASN A 117 7.39 -16.13 9.42
N ALA A 118 6.52 -16.94 8.81
CA ALA A 118 5.14 -16.58 8.53
C ALA A 118 4.32 -16.21 9.78
N THR A 119 4.56 -16.89 10.91
CA THR A 119 3.83 -16.65 12.17
C THR A 119 4.15 -15.29 12.76
N ASN A 120 5.42 -14.88 12.72
CA ASN A 120 5.89 -13.62 13.29
C ASN A 120 5.92 -12.45 12.28
N SER A 121 5.66 -12.75 11.01
CA SER A 121 5.59 -11.72 9.95
C SER A 121 4.16 -11.21 9.78
N GLN A 122 4.00 -9.94 9.45
CA GLN A 122 2.73 -9.26 9.23
C GLN A 122 2.74 -8.65 7.83
N THR A 123 2.16 -9.35 6.86
CA THR A 123 2.20 -8.98 5.43
C THR A 123 0.82 -8.68 4.87
N GLY A 124 -0.24 -8.86 5.68
CA GLY A 124 -1.63 -8.79 5.21
C GLY A 124 -2.09 -10.03 4.46
N GLU A 125 -1.26 -11.08 4.39
CA GLU A 125 -1.64 -12.37 3.79
C GLU A 125 -2.59 -13.16 4.71
N GLY A 126 -3.37 -14.08 4.13
CA GLY A 126 -4.35 -14.89 4.88
C GLY A 126 -5.72 -14.23 5.03
N VAL A 127 -5.95 -13.05 4.42
CA VAL A 127 -7.24 -12.35 4.41
C VAL A 127 -7.66 -12.02 2.99
N ASP A 128 -8.90 -12.28 2.65
CA ASP A 128 -9.51 -11.71 1.44
C ASP A 128 -9.99 -10.27 1.71
N TRP A 129 -9.08 -9.32 1.59
CA TRP A 129 -9.35 -7.89 1.82
C TRP A 129 -10.48 -7.36 0.96
N ARG A 130 -10.69 -7.89 -0.25
CA ARG A 130 -11.78 -7.49 -1.15
C ARG A 130 -13.14 -7.94 -0.62
N ALA A 131 -13.22 -9.17 -0.12
CA ALA A 131 -14.42 -9.67 0.53
C ALA A 131 -14.74 -8.88 1.81
N GLN A 132 -13.71 -8.57 2.62
CA GLN A 132 -13.86 -7.76 3.82
C GLN A 132 -14.35 -6.35 3.49
N LEU A 133 -13.73 -5.67 2.53
CA LEU A 133 -14.17 -4.34 2.10
C LEU A 133 -15.61 -4.33 1.56
N ARG A 134 -15.99 -5.35 0.78
CA ARG A 134 -17.37 -5.48 0.31
C ARG A 134 -18.38 -5.70 1.43
N GLY A 135 -18.00 -6.43 2.47
CA GLY A 135 -18.84 -6.67 3.65
C GLY A 135 -19.00 -5.43 4.55
N LEU A 136 -17.96 -4.60 4.64
CA LEU A 136 -17.96 -3.39 5.45
C LEU A 136 -18.60 -2.19 4.75
N LEU A 137 -18.58 -2.14 3.42
CA LEU A 137 -19.05 -1.02 2.61
C LEU A 137 -20.19 -1.47 1.68
N PRO A 138 -21.44 -1.50 2.15
CA PRO A 138 -22.60 -1.93 1.34
C PRO A 138 -22.97 -0.94 0.22
N ILE A 139 -22.18 0.10 0.02
CA ILE A 139 -22.42 1.22 -0.89
C ILE A 139 -21.42 1.17 -2.04
N HIS A 140 -21.83 1.59 -3.24
CA HIS A 140 -20.93 1.79 -4.37
C HIS A 140 -19.90 2.87 -4.02
N LEU A 141 -18.69 2.46 -3.74
CA LEU A 141 -17.58 3.36 -3.45
C LEU A 141 -17.09 3.97 -4.77
N ASN A 142 -17.10 5.29 -4.85
CA ASN A 142 -16.60 6.01 -6.04
C ASN A 142 -15.17 6.49 -5.86
N GLU A 143 -14.81 6.85 -4.63
CA GLU A 143 -13.51 7.42 -4.33
C GLU A 143 -13.02 6.97 -2.95
N LEU A 144 -11.74 6.62 -2.88
CA LEU A 144 -11.02 6.40 -1.63
C LEU A 144 -9.88 7.41 -1.54
N ARG A 145 -9.80 8.09 -0.40
CA ARG A 145 -8.73 9.03 -0.07
C ARG A 145 -7.93 8.58 1.13
N VAL A 146 -6.65 8.88 1.09
CA VAL A 146 -5.76 8.80 2.25
C VAL A 146 -5.13 10.18 2.42
N THR A 147 -5.25 10.74 3.61
CA THR A 147 -4.70 12.06 3.94
C THR A 147 -3.70 11.90 5.08
N ASN A 148 -2.45 12.31 4.82
CA ASN A 148 -1.37 12.34 5.81
C ASN A 148 -1.11 10.98 6.48
N GLY A 149 -1.14 9.89 5.69
CA GLY A 149 -0.91 8.52 6.16
C GLY A 149 0.57 8.21 6.39
N THR A 150 0.83 7.05 6.97
CA THR A 150 2.16 6.46 7.13
C THR A 150 2.15 5.02 6.65
N LEU A 151 3.15 4.64 5.86
CA LEU A 151 3.44 3.27 5.48
C LEU A 151 4.79 2.89 6.08
N ALA A 152 4.86 1.80 6.83
CA ALA A 152 6.09 1.34 7.47
C ALA A 152 6.41 -0.12 7.11
N PHE A 153 7.70 -0.40 6.92
CA PHE A 153 8.24 -1.75 6.88
C PHE A 153 9.23 -1.92 8.01
N ARG A 154 9.03 -2.93 8.87
CA ARG A 154 9.80 -3.15 10.09
C ARG A 154 10.32 -4.58 10.17
N ASN A 155 11.53 -4.70 10.75
CA ASN A 155 12.05 -5.99 11.21
C ASN A 155 12.67 -5.79 12.61
N PHE A 156 12.05 -6.39 13.61
CA PHE A 156 12.48 -6.31 15.00
C PHE A 156 13.46 -7.42 15.40
N THR A 157 13.72 -8.39 14.51
CA THR A 157 14.54 -9.57 14.81
C THR A 157 16.02 -9.38 14.51
N VAL A 158 16.38 -8.27 13.87
CA VAL A 158 17.75 -7.91 13.46
C VAL A 158 18.31 -6.76 14.29
N GLN A 159 19.65 -6.60 14.30
CA GLN A 159 20.35 -5.53 15.00
C GLN A 159 21.26 -4.75 14.04
N PRO A 160 21.06 -3.44 13.88
CA PRO A 160 19.94 -2.64 14.40
C PRO A 160 18.62 -3.04 13.76
N PRO A 161 17.47 -2.79 14.41
CA PRO A 161 16.17 -3.09 13.83
C PRO A 161 15.93 -2.26 12.57
N VAL A 162 15.22 -2.85 11.59
CA VAL A 162 14.81 -2.14 10.39
C VAL A 162 13.51 -1.38 10.66
N ASP A 163 13.48 -0.10 10.30
CA ASP A 163 12.29 0.76 10.36
C ASP A 163 12.29 1.73 9.17
N LEU A 164 11.82 1.25 8.02
CA LEU A 164 11.67 2.08 6.82
C LEU A 164 10.27 2.67 6.79
N LYS A 165 10.17 3.96 6.50
CA LYS A 165 8.89 4.68 6.48
C LYS A 165 8.71 5.52 5.23
N ALA A 166 7.46 5.55 4.78
CA ALA A 166 6.90 6.62 3.96
C ALA A 166 5.90 7.38 4.82
N THR A 167 6.11 8.67 4.97
CA THR A 167 5.28 9.60 5.74
C THR A 167 4.57 10.56 4.81
N ASN A 168 3.63 11.37 5.34
CA ASN A 168 2.86 12.30 4.53
C ASN A 168 2.21 11.63 3.30
N VAL A 169 1.80 10.36 3.46
CA VAL A 169 1.16 9.62 2.38
C VAL A 169 -0.20 10.24 2.09
N ASN A 170 -0.33 10.81 0.89
CA ASN A 170 -1.59 11.30 0.37
C ASN A 170 -1.91 10.51 -0.89
N ALA A 171 -3.07 9.87 -0.91
CA ALA A 171 -3.49 9.03 -2.03
C ALA A 171 -4.95 9.28 -2.37
N GLN A 172 -5.26 9.20 -3.66
CA GLN A 172 -6.60 9.32 -4.19
C GLN A 172 -6.82 8.23 -5.23
N LEU A 173 -7.76 7.35 -4.97
CA LEU A 173 -8.19 6.30 -5.86
C LEU A 173 -9.63 6.61 -6.30
N GLN A 174 -9.81 6.90 -7.58
CA GLN A 174 -11.07 7.35 -8.18
C GLN A 174 -11.66 6.26 -9.09
N ASN A 175 -12.96 6.38 -9.38
CA ASN A 175 -13.70 5.48 -10.26
C ASN A 175 -13.71 4.02 -9.78
N LEU A 176 -13.93 3.83 -8.48
CA LEU A 176 -14.08 2.52 -7.84
C LEU A 176 -15.47 1.89 -8.09
N SER A 177 -16.19 2.31 -9.12
CA SER A 177 -17.54 1.82 -9.34
C SER A 177 -17.55 0.32 -9.65
N ASN A 178 -18.46 -0.41 -9.00
CA ASN A 178 -18.73 -1.83 -9.24
C ASN A 178 -19.41 -2.11 -10.60
N VAL A 179 -19.50 -1.13 -11.48
CA VAL A 179 -20.03 -1.34 -12.81
C VAL A 179 -18.93 -1.99 -13.63
N THR A 180 -19.02 -3.29 -13.78
CA THR A 180 -18.28 -4.07 -14.76
C THR A 180 -18.68 -3.59 -16.14
N ASP A 181 -18.13 -2.48 -16.57
CA ASP A 181 -18.14 -2.08 -17.96
C ASP A 181 -16.98 -2.80 -18.62
N SER A 182 -17.32 -3.85 -19.39
CA SER A 182 -16.36 -4.63 -20.19
C SER A 182 -15.55 -3.78 -21.18
N SER A 183 -15.97 -2.54 -21.42
CA SER A 183 -15.29 -1.59 -22.31
C SER A 183 -14.09 -0.89 -21.63
N THR A 184 -13.99 -0.91 -20.29
CA THR A 184 -12.95 -0.23 -19.54
C THR A 184 -12.26 -1.19 -18.56
N PRO A 185 -11.21 -1.92 -19.00
CA PRO A 185 -10.54 -2.93 -18.17
C PRO A 185 -9.82 -2.37 -16.94
N ARG A 186 -9.54 -1.07 -16.90
CA ARG A 186 -8.86 -0.36 -15.81
C ARG A 186 -9.64 0.90 -15.42
N PRO A 187 -10.78 0.74 -14.74
CA PRO A 187 -11.67 1.88 -14.47
C PRO A 187 -11.10 2.84 -13.42
N ALA A 188 -10.34 2.33 -12.44
CA ALA A 188 -9.86 3.14 -11.33
C ALA A 188 -8.50 3.77 -11.61
N LYS A 189 -8.36 5.03 -11.16
CA LYS A 189 -7.12 5.82 -11.24
C LYS A 189 -6.61 6.12 -9.84
N LEU A 190 -5.38 5.68 -9.59
CA LEU A 190 -4.65 5.96 -8.35
C LEU A 190 -3.60 7.04 -8.60
N ASN A 191 -3.62 8.07 -7.77
CA ASN A 191 -2.52 9.03 -7.64
C ASN A 191 -2.11 9.05 -6.17
N ALA A 192 -0.81 8.92 -5.90
CA ALA A 192 -0.30 9.02 -4.54
C ALA A 192 1.04 9.74 -4.49
N THR A 193 1.25 10.43 -3.38
CA THR A 193 2.51 11.09 -3.02
C THR A 193 2.89 10.74 -1.59
N ALA A 194 4.18 10.74 -1.30
CA ALA A 194 4.70 10.51 0.05
C ALA A 194 6.13 11.05 0.18
N ASP A 195 6.61 11.14 1.42
CA ASP A 195 8.02 11.36 1.74
C ASP A 195 8.61 10.03 2.24
N VAL A 196 9.55 9.46 1.50
CA VAL A 196 10.18 8.16 1.81
C VAL A 196 11.52 8.40 2.49
N LEU A 197 11.87 7.55 3.46
CA LEU A 197 13.17 7.61 4.14
C LEU A 197 13.50 9.02 4.66
N GLY A 198 12.50 9.66 5.27
CA GLY A 198 12.60 10.97 5.87
C GLY A 198 12.21 12.12 4.95
N GLN A 199 12.74 12.22 3.73
CA GLN A 199 12.52 13.40 2.88
C GLN A 199 12.45 13.12 1.36
N ALA A 200 12.76 11.91 0.89
CA ALA A 200 12.77 11.58 -0.53
C ALA A 200 11.35 11.61 -1.10
N PRO A 201 11.01 12.54 -2.01
CA PRO A 201 9.66 12.61 -2.56
C PRO A 201 9.34 11.41 -3.44
N LEU A 202 8.20 10.78 -3.17
CA LEU A 202 7.62 9.71 -3.94
C LEU A 202 6.39 10.19 -4.69
N MET A 203 6.28 9.81 -5.95
CA MET A 203 5.06 9.91 -6.77
C MET A 203 4.71 8.53 -7.32
N LEU A 204 3.45 8.14 -7.16
CA LEU A 204 2.87 6.92 -7.71
C LEU A 204 1.63 7.26 -8.52
N LYS A 205 1.55 6.72 -9.73
CA LYS A 205 0.35 6.72 -10.56
C LYS A 205 0.04 5.31 -10.98
N ALA A 206 -1.23 4.93 -10.94
CA ALA A 206 -1.66 3.66 -11.50
C ALA A 206 -3.07 3.74 -12.07
N GLU A 207 -3.32 2.92 -13.09
CA GLU A 207 -4.66 2.61 -13.59
C GLU A 207 -4.88 1.12 -13.42
N LEU A 208 -5.96 0.72 -12.75
CA LEU A 208 -6.19 -0.67 -12.37
C LEU A 208 -7.68 -0.96 -12.17
N ASP A 209 -8.02 -2.24 -12.08
CA ASP A 209 -9.28 -2.70 -11.49
C ASP A 209 -9.01 -3.24 -10.06
N PRO A 210 -9.24 -2.45 -9.02
CA PRO A 210 -8.94 -2.86 -7.64
C PRO A 210 -9.90 -3.93 -7.11
N LEU A 211 -11.08 -4.08 -7.75
CA LEU A 211 -12.08 -5.09 -7.40
C LEU A 211 -11.97 -6.34 -8.29
N GLY A 212 -11.22 -6.25 -9.38
CA GLY A 212 -10.89 -7.33 -10.28
C GLY A 212 -9.72 -8.18 -9.80
N ASN A 213 -9.14 -8.90 -10.73
CA ASN A 213 -8.11 -9.89 -10.44
C ASN A 213 -6.67 -9.34 -10.49
N LEU A 214 -6.47 -8.04 -10.67
CA LEU A 214 -5.16 -7.41 -10.93
C LEU A 214 -4.44 -7.99 -12.16
N ASP A 215 -5.19 -8.41 -13.17
CA ASP A 215 -4.67 -8.96 -14.43
C ASP A 215 -4.28 -7.86 -15.41
N ASP A 216 -4.92 -6.70 -15.25
CA ASP A 216 -4.75 -5.52 -16.08
C ASP A 216 -4.48 -4.32 -15.20
N PHE A 217 -3.27 -3.76 -15.31
CA PHE A 217 -2.91 -2.50 -14.68
C PHE A 217 -1.75 -1.81 -15.39
N ASP A 218 -1.65 -0.51 -15.18
CA ASP A 218 -0.47 0.30 -15.45
C ASP A 218 -0.02 0.94 -14.15
N LEU A 219 1.29 0.94 -13.88
CA LEU A 219 1.86 1.51 -12.67
C LEU A 219 3.14 2.28 -13.01
N GLN A 220 3.24 3.50 -12.51
CA GLN A 220 4.42 4.37 -12.61
C GLN A 220 4.79 4.85 -11.21
N LEU A 221 5.99 4.54 -10.78
CA LEU A 221 6.57 4.95 -9.50
C LEU A 221 7.85 5.75 -9.75
N ARG A 222 7.98 6.88 -9.08
CA ARG A 222 9.20 7.67 -9.03
C ARG A 222 9.51 8.07 -7.61
N ILE A 223 10.76 7.88 -7.21
CA ILE A 223 11.32 8.40 -5.95
C ILE A 223 12.59 9.15 -6.33
N THR A 224 12.78 10.35 -5.82
CA THR A 224 13.97 11.17 -6.09
C THR A 224 14.68 11.52 -4.81
N ASP A 225 15.97 11.84 -4.93
CA ASP A 225 16.79 12.35 -3.82
C ASP A 225 16.84 11.43 -2.58
N ILE A 226 16.85 10.10 -2.82
CA ILE A 226 17.02 9.11 -1.75
C ILE A 226 18.42 9.22 -1.19
N GLN A 227 18.57 9.60 0.07
CA GLN A 227 19.83 9.52 0.77
C GLN A 227 20.14 8.07 1.14
N LEU A 228 21.13 7.46 0.50
CA LEU A 228 21.42 6.03 0.63
C LEU A 228 21.73 5.59 2.06
N LYS A 229 22.32 6.46 2.88
CA LYS A 229 22.54 6.18 4.31
C LYS A 229 21.26 5.83 5.08
N GLN A 230 20.12 6.34 4.66
CA GLN A 230 18.81 6.03 5.30
C GLN A 230 18.40 4.57 5.08
N LEU A 231 19.01 3.88 4.13
CA LEU A 231 18.79 2.46 3.87
C LEU A 231 19.70 1.55 4.71
N ASN A 232 20.66 2.06 5.49
CA ASN A 232 21.69 1.24 6.13
C ASN A 232 21.12 0.19 7.10
N SER A 233 20.05 0.46 7.83
CA SER A 233 19.41 -0.57 8.66
C SER A 233 18.93 -1.75 7.82
N PHE A 234 18.36 -1.48 6.64
CA PHE A 234 17.87 -2.48 5.71
C PHE A 234 19.03 -3.22 5.00
N THR A 235 19.99 -2.48 4.44
CA THR A 235 21.11 -3.11 3.70
C THR A 235 22.00 -3.94 4.63
N ARG A 236 22.19 -3.52 5.87
CA ARG A 236 22.88 -4.31 6.89
C ARG A 236 22.13 -5.60 7.23
N ALA A 237 20.81 -5.52 7.38
CA ALA A 237 19.99 -6.67 7.73
C ALA A 237 19.91 -7.73 6.62
N TYR A 238 19.82 -7.29 5.36
CA TYR A 238 19.50 -8.17 4.23
C TYR A 238 20.62 -8.36 3.21
N ALA A 239 21.63 -7.46 3.20
CA ALA A 239 22.70 -7.46 2.21
C ALA A 239 24.11 -7.38 2.80
N ASN A 240 24.27 -7.21 4.12
CA ASN A 240 25.53 -7.14 4.87
C ASN A 240 26.50 -6.03 4.44
N PHE A 241 25.99 -4.89 3.99
CA PHE A 241 26.80 -3.72 3.70
C PHE A 241 26.13 -2.42 4.16
N ASP A 242 26.90 -1.35 4.23
CA ASP A 242 26.43 0.01 4.53
C ASP A 242 26.84 0.99 3.42
N PHE A 243 26.04 2.01 3.22
CA PHE A 243 26.41 3.17 2.44
C PHE A 243 27.12 4.20 3.32
N ASN A 244 28.32 4.60 2.97
CA ASN A 244 29.01 5.71 3.60
C ASN A 244 28.44 7.06 3.14
N LYS A 245 28.13 7.15 1.84
CA LYS A 245 27.50 8.30 1.19
C LYS A 245 26.85 7.90 -0.11
N GLY A 246 26.12 8.83 -0.69
CA GLY A 246 25.50 8.73 -2.01
C GLY A 246 24.01 9.02 -1.95
N ASP A 247 23.51 9.38 -3.12
CA ASP A 247 22.12 9.65 -3.37
C ASP A 247 21.59 8.75 -4.48
N ALA A 248 20.31 8.51 -4.51
CA ALA A 248 19.67 7.72 -5.56
C ALA A 248 18.34 8.31 -6.00
N ASP A 249 18.03 8.09 -7.28
CA ASP A 249 16.66 8.13 -7.77
C ASP A 249 16.22 6.73 -8.14
N PHE A 250 14.93 6.48 -8.06
CA PHE A 250 14.34 5.21 -8.45
C PHE A 250 13.09 5.46 -9.30
N VAL A 251 13.07 4.84 -10.48
CA VAL A 251 11.92 4.87 -11.38
C VAL A 251 11.50 3.44 -11.67
N MET A 252 10.20 3.17 -11.65
CA MET A 252 9.63 1.88 -12.03
C MET A 252 8.38 2.09 -12.87
N GLU A 253 8.31 1.40 -13.99
CA GLU A 253 7.13 1.36 -14.84
C GLU A 253 6.77 -0.10 -15.08
N LEU A 254 5.53 -0.46 -14.76
CA LEU A 254 5.00 -1.81 -14.91
C LEU A 254 3.65 -1.75 -15.62
N ALA A 255 3.41 -2.71 -16.49
CA ALA A 255 2.11 -2.94 -17.11
C ALA A 255 1.77 -4.42 -17.08
N ALA A 256 0.58 -4.76 -16.64
CA ALA A 256 0.02 -6.10 -16.78
C ALA A 256 -1.12 -6.07 -17.81
N ARG A 257 -1.18 -7.10 -18.65
CA ARG A 257 -2.23 -7.31 -19.64
C ARG A 257 -2.61 -8.78 -19.63
N LYS A 258 -3.85 -9.08 -19.25
CA LYS A 258 -4.34 -10.47 -19.11
C LYS A 258 -3.40 -11.35 -18.27
N GLY A 259 -2.84 -10.77 -17.20
CA GLY A 259 -1.90 -11.42 -16.31
C GLY A 259 -0.44 -11.46 -16.79
N GLN A 260 -0.12 -11.05 -18.01
CA GLN A 260 1.26 -10.91 -18.47
C GLN A 260 1.83 -9.59 -17.99
N LEU A 261 2.77 -9.66 -17.04
CA LEU A 261 3.50 -8.51 -16.48
C LEU A 261 4.72 -8.19 -17.31
N ASN A 262 4.88 -6.92 -17.66
CA ASN A 262 6.07 -6.40 -18.33
C ASN A 262 6.39 -5.01 -17.80
N GLY A 263 7.67 -4.67 -17.78
CA GLY A 263 8.11 -3.36 -17.37
C GLY A 263 9.56 -3.32 -16.96
N TYR A 264 9.94 -2.30 -16.22
CA TYR A 264 11.31 -2.15 -15.74
C TYR A 264 11.38 -1.38 -14.43
N ALA A 265 12.50 -1.56 -13.72
CA ALA A 265 12.94 -0.69 -12.64
C ALA A 265 14.31 -0.08 -13.00
N LYS A 266 14.50 1.20 -12.70
CA LYS A 266 15.72 1.94 -13.00
C LYS A 266 16.21 2.67 -11.76
N PRO A 267 17.11 2.07 -10.97
CA PRO A 267 17.89 2.81 -9.98
C PRO A 267 18.93 3.69 -10.69
N ILE A 268 19.07 4.92 -10.21
CA ILE A 268 20.08 5.89 -10.66
C ILE A 268 20.84 6.31 -9.42
N LEU A 269 22.09 5.88 -9.34
CA LEU A 269 22.96 6.09 -8.18
C LEU A 269 23.95 7.22 -8.46
N ARG A 270 24.17 8.09 -7.49
CA ARG A 270 25.11 9.22 -7.58
C ARG A 270 26.06 9.22 -6.40
N GLN A 271 27.34 9.44 -6.65
CA GLN A 271 28.40 9.61 -5.65
C GLN A 271 28.40 8.53 -4.56
N VAL A 272 28.16 7.27 -4.95
CA VAL A 272 28.03 6.14 -4.04
C VAL A 272 29.37 5.70 -3.49
N ASP A 273 29.43 5.55 -2.17
CA ASP A 273 30.51 4.96 -1.43
C ASP A 273 29.94 3.92 -0.45
N ILE A 274 30.48 2.70 -0.50
CA ILE A 274 29.94 1.54 0.23
C ILE A 274 31.02 1.03 1.18
N PHE A 275 30.61 0.70 2.40
CA PHE A 275 31.41 0.01 3.41
C PHE A 275 30.90 -1.43 3.56
N ASP A 276 31.78 -2.41 3.39
CA ASP A 276 31.48 -3.82 3.63
C ASP A 276 32.08 -4.29 4.96
N TRP A 277 31.21 -4.53 5.94
CA TRP A 277 31.62 -4.95 7.28
C TRP A 277 32.39 -6.27 7.32
N LYS A 278 32.08 -7.23 6.44
CA LYS A 278 32.73 -8.56 6.46
C LYS A 278 34.08 -8.57 5.76
N GLN A 279 34.25 -7.76 4.71
CA GLN A 279 35.49 -7.74 3.93
C GLN A 279 36.47 -6.65 4.35
N ASP A 280 35.98 -5.47 4.77
CA ASP A 280 36.86 -4.40 5.25
C ASP A 280 37.49 -4.71 6.60
N VAL A 281 36.86 -5.61 7.40
CA VAL A 281 37.43 -6.11 8.67
C VAL A 281 38.31 -7.35 8.45
N ALA A 282 38.05 -8.16 7.41
CA ALA A 282 38.73 -9.45 7.18
C ALA A 282 39.82 -9.44 6.09
N ASN A 283 39.68 -8.60 5.05
CA ASN A 283 40.64 -8.51 3.94
C ASN A 283 40.69 -7.11 3.33
N LYS A 284 41.93 -6.65 3.08
CA LYS A 284 42.22 -5.35 2.47
C LYS A 284 41.99 -5.27 0.95
N ASP A 285 41.24 -6.19 0.36
CA ASP A 285 41.01 -6.20 -1.09
C ASP A 285 39.76 -5.46 -1.51
N LYS A 286 39.98 -4.38 -2.24
CA LYS A 286 39.02 -3.39 -2.75
C LYS A 286 37.99 -3.93 -3.79
N ASN A 287 37.74 -5.24 -3.86
CA ASN A 287 37.04 -5.86 -4.98
C ASN A 287 35.51 -5.94 -4.86
N LEU A 288 34.91 -5.53 -3.76
CA LEU A 288 33.44 -5.61 -3.58
C LEU A 288 32.71 -4.45 -4.20
N ILE A 289 33.30 -3.27 -4.24
CA ILE A 289 32.73 -2.15 -5.00
C ILE A 289 32.70 -2.54 -6.47
N ALA A 290 33.72 -3.24 -6.96
CA ALA A 290 33.73 -3.81 -8.31
C ALA A 290 32.60 -4.87 -8.46
N GLY A 291 32.38 -5.75 -7.50
CA GLY A 291 31.33 -6.79 -7.56
C GLY A 291 29.89 -6.23 -7.49
N LEU A 292 29.61 -5.24 -6.64
CA LEU A 292 28.35 -4.50 -6.66
C LEU A 292 28.20 -3.66 -7.93
N TRP A 293 29.30 -3.06 -8.39
CA TRP A 293 29.38 -2.38 -9.67
C TRP A 293 29.13 -3.34 -10.84
N GLU A 294 29.73 -4.50 -10.82
CA GLU A 294 29.49 -5.52 -11.80
C GLU A 294 28.06 -6.06 -11.70
N ALA A 295 27.44 -6.18 -10.50
CA ALA A 295 26.06 -6.64 -10.30
C ALA A 295 25.02 -5.68 -10.91
N VAL A 296 25.23 -4.40 -10.77
CA VAL A 296 24.39 -3.37 -11.39
C VAL A 296 24.68 -3.24 -12.90
N VAL A 297 25.92 -3.50 -13.33
CA VAL A 297 26.40 -3.34 -14.72
C VAL A 297 26.21 -4.60 -15.57
N GLY A 298 26.33 -5.80 -14.99
CA GLY A 298 26.35 -7.07 -15.75
C GLY A 298 24.97 -7.64 -16.11
N SER A 299 23.88 -7.02 -15.70
CA SER A 299 22.51 -7.49 -16.00
C SER A 299 22.06 -7.26 -17.46
N GLY A 300 22.98 -7.04 -18.41
CA GLY A 300 22.66 -6.87 -19.84
C GLY A 300 21.91 -5.58 -20.19
N GLY A 301 21.65 -4.73 -19.22
CA GLY A 301 21.11 -3.39 -19.42
C GLY A 301 22.23 -2.41 -19.71
N PHE A 302 22.07 -1.52 -20.67
CA PHE A 302 23.02 -0.47 -21.00
C PHE A 302 23.34 0.37 -19.75
N VAL A 303 24.55 0.21 -19.22
CA VAL A 303 25.08 1.08 -18.18
C VAL A 303 25.60 2.34 -18.83
N LEU A 304 24.92 3.42 -18.61
CA LEU A 304 25.41 4.74 -18.95
C LEU A 304 26.21 5.29 -17.77
N LYS A 305 27.52 5.03 -17.73
CA LYS A 305 28.41 5.71 -16.80
C LYS A 305 28.70 7.11 -17.35
N ASN A 306 28.10 8.12 -16.75
CA ASN A 306 28.50 9.49 -17.01
C ASN A 306 29.67 9.86 -16.11
N GLN A 307 30.89 9.70 -16.65
CA GLN A 307 32.14 9.98 -15.92
C GLN A 307 32.26 11.43 -15.41
N ARG A 308 31.53 12.36 -16.00
CA ARG A 308 31.54 13.77 -15.56
C ARG A 308 30.69 14.03 -14.31
N GLN A 309 29.74 13.14 -13.99
CA GLN A 309 28.80 13.33 -12.87
C GLN A 309 28.89 12.23 -11.82
N ASP A 310 29.84 11.27 -11.95
CA ASP A 310 29.93 10.09 -11.06
C ASP A 310 28.57 9.41 -10.83
N GLN A 311 27.83 9.23 -11.94
CA GLN A 311 26.46 8.71 -11.96
C GLN A 311 26.43 7.33 -12.61
N LEU A 312 25.75 6.41 -11.97
CA LEU A 312 25.45 5.07 -12.46
C LEU A 312 23.96 4.87 -12.60
N ALA A 313 23.52 4.42 -13.77
CA ALA A 313 22.15 4.01 -14.00
C ALA A 313 22.11 2.57 -14.55
N SER A 314 21.24 1.74 -13.99
CA SER A 314 20.96 0.39 -14.49
C SER A 314 19.49 0.27 -14.78
N ARG A 315 19.14 -0.56 -15.77
CA ARG A 315 17.76 -0.89 -16.09
C ARG A 315 17.54 -2.38 -15.83
N ILE A 316 16.65 -2.69 -14.91
CA ILE A 316 16.25 -4.04 -14.52
C ILE A 316 14.94 -4.35 -15.22
N GLU A 317 14.96 -5.25 -16.20
CA GLU A 317 13.76 -5.69 -16.90
C GLU A 317 12.94 -6.62 -15.97
N ILE A 318 11.62 -6.39 -15.92
CA ILE A 318 10.68 -7.14 -15.11
C ILE A 318 9.64 -7.74 -16.04
N SER A 319 9.59 -9.06 -16.11
CA SER A 319 8.59 -9.78 -16.91
C SER A 319 8.19 -11.08 -16.26
N GLY A 320 6.92 -11.49 -16.43
CA GLY A 320 6.42 -12.76 -15.92
C GLY A 320 4.91 -12.91 -16.10
N ASP A 321 4.43 -14.11 -15.83
CA ASP A 321 3.01 -14.43 -15.87
C ASP A 321 2.45 -14.48 -14.45
N LEU A 322 1.51 -13.60 -14.15
CA LEU A 322 0.81 -13.53 -12.86
C LEU A 322 -0.14 -14.73 -12.65
N ASN A 323 -0.47 -15.45 -13.72
CA ASN A 323 -1.33 -16.64 -13.70
C ASN A 323 -0.54 -17.95 -13.66
N ALA A 324 0.81 -17.91 -13.75
CA ALA A 324 1.64 -19.10 -13.89
C ALA A 324 1.70 -19.99 -12.64
N TYR A 325 1.17 -19.53 -11.51
CA TYR A 325 1.28 -20.23 -10.24
C TYR A 325 -0.10 -20.41 -9.60
N ASP A 326 -0.29 -21.53 -8.92
CA ASP A 326 -1.49 -21.83 -8.10
C ASP A 326 -1.50 -21.05 -6.77
N ILE A 327 -1.05 -19.80 -6.84
CA ILE A 327 -0.93 -18.85 -5.73
C ILE A 327 -1.64 -17.54 -6.09
N SER A 328 -1.89 -16.70 -5.08
CA SER A 328 -2.51 -15.40 -5.36
C SER A 328 -1.65 -14.56 -6.31
N ARG A 329 -2.28 -13.78 -7.19
CA ARG A 329 -1.58 -12.88 -8.13
C ARG A 329 -0.66 -11.89 -7.43
N TRP A 330 -0.99 -11.49 -6.20
CA TRP A 330 -0.13 -10.68 -5.37
C TRP A 330 1.16 -11.40 -4.98
N GLN A 331 1.08 -12.70 -4.65
CA GLN A 331 2.27 -13.52 -4.37
C GLN A 331 3.09 -13.74 -5.64
N ALA A 332 2.45 -13.99 -6.78
CA ALA A 332 3.13 -14.08 -8.07
C ALA A 332 3.83 -12.77 -8.44
N PHE A 333 3.18 -11.63 -8.27
CA PHE A 333 3.76 -10.30 -8.47
C PHE A 333 5.01 -10.08 -7.61
N LYS A 334 4.92 -10.37 -6.30
CA LYS A 334 6.08 -10.28 -5.39
C LYS A 334 7.22 -11.21 -5.82
N ALA A 335 6.91 -12.43 -6.23
CA ALA A 335 7.91 -13.40 -6.69
C ALA A 335 8.61 -12.93 -7.98
N ILE A 336 7.85 -12.40 -8.95
CA ILE A 336 8.41 -11.85 -10.19
C ILE A 336 9.34 -10.68 -9.90
N LEU A 337 8.91 -9.72 -9.06
CA LEU A 337 9.76 -8.60 -8.66
C LEU A 337 11.05 -9.10 -7.97
N ARG A 338 10.90 -9.96 -6.95
CA ARG A 338 12.06 -10.54 -6.26
C ARG A 338 13.00 -11.24 -7.22
N ASN A 339 12.49 -12.07 -8.13
CA ASN A 339 13.34 -12.80 -9.08
C ASN A 339 14.04 -11.87 -10.07
N ALA A 340 13.38 -10.81 -10.55
CA ALA A 340 14.00 -9.81 -11.41
C ALA A 340 15.17 -9.12 -10.71
N PHE A 341 14.98 -8.68 -9.45
CA PHE A 341 16.02 -8.06 -8.66
C PHE A 341 17.14 -9.06 -8.32
N VAL A 342 16.81 -10.27 -7.84
CA VAL A 342 17.80 -11.32 -7.53
C VAL A 342 18.58 -11.73 -8.77
N LYS A 343 17.93 -11.88 -9.92
CA LYS A 343 18.60 -12.20 -11.20
C LYS A 343 19.51 -11.07 -11.62
N ALA A 344 19.09 -9.82 -11.46
CA ALA A 344 19.95 -8.67 -11.72
C ALA A 344 21.23 -8.68 -10.84
N PHE A 345 21.13 -9.18 -9.60
CA PHE A 345 22.29 -9.34 -8.70
C PHE A 345 23.13 -10.60 -8.97
N ASN A 346 22.53 -11.72 -9.39
CA ASN A 346 23.22 -13.02 -9.52
C ASN A 346 23.79 -13.29 -10.92
N SER A 347 23.39 -12.56 -11.96
CA SER A 347 23.83 -12.82 -13.35
C SER A 347 25.33 -12.67 -13.59
N GLN A 348 26.09 -12.33 -12.56
CA GLN A 348 27.54 -12.11 -12.63
C GLN A 348 28.41 -13.24 -12.08
N PHE A 349 27.82 -14.15 -11.27
CA PHE A 349 28.62 -15.25 -10.72
C PHE A 349 28.85 -16.42 -11.70
N ASP A 350 28.08 -16.49 -12.78
CA ASP A 350 28.17 -17.57 -13.77
C ASP A 350 29.11 -17.26 -14.97
N GLY A 351 29.64 -16.05 -15.06
CA GLY A 351 30.47 -15.58 -16.18
C GLY A 351 31.96 -16.03 -16.16
N ASN A 352 32.42 -16.64 -15.07
CA ASN A 352 33.87 -16.94 -14.90
C ASN A 352 34.18 -18.44 -14.79
N LYS A 353 33.47 -19.27 -15.58
CA LYS A 353 33.89 -20.66 -15.86
C LYS A 353 34.04 -20.85 -17.36
N ARG A 354 35.12 -20.34 -17.92
CA ARG A 354 35.76 -20.82 -19.13
C ARG A 354 37.28 -20.68 -19.00
#